data_5df5580b6360cf1a7a81f0fccfe52a68
#
_entry.id   5df5580b6360cf1a7a81f0fccfe52a68
#
_cell.length_a   1.000
_cell.length_b   1.000
_cell.length_c   1.000
_cell.angle_alpha   90.00
_cell.angle_beta   90.00
_cell.angle_gamma   90.00
#
_symmetry.space_group_name_H-M   'P 1'
#
loop_
_entity.id
_entity.type
_entity.pdbx_description
1 polymer ?
#
loop_
_entity_poly.entity_id
_entity_poly.type
_entity_poly.pdbx_seq_one_letter_code
_entity_poly.pdbx_strand_id
1 'polypeptide(L)'
;MVSVDVVGAAGVPALWYILKQNQAPSGMVYSGCLILPFTNSFFTLQLMCMETGITGIREAIVMDRFIASGVSIRELSESATRFEHGTAKGHYSPDAPEHDVQFPNHPLSRVRRYFRDVLSVLSIKGVY
;
A
#
# COMPACT_ATOMS: atom_id res chain seq x y z
N MET A 1 -6.47 -2.47 5.98
CA MET A 1 -5.70 -1.32 5.50
C MET A 1 -4.23 -1.68 5.44
N VAL A 2 -3.53 -1.33 4.37
CA VAL A 2 -2.07 -1.57 4.25
C VAL A 2 -1.30 -0.42 4.87
N SER A 3 -1.66 0.82 4.53
CA SER A 3 -1.03 2.02 5.07
C SER A 3 -1.97 3.22 5.05
N VAL A 4 -1.72 4.19 5.91
CA VAL A 4 -2.33 5.51 5.90
C VAL A 4 -1.32 6.53 6.40
N ASP A 5 -1.12 7.60 5.65
CA ASP A 5 -0.14 8.64 5.96
C ASP A 5 -0.66 10.02 5.57
N VAL A 6 -0.12 11.05 6.20
CA VAL A 6 -0.26 12.43 5.74
C VAL A 6 0.97 12.80 4.92
N VAL A 7 0.76 13.22 3.68
CA VAL A 7 1.83 13.56 2.74
C VAL A 7 1.64 14.97 2.21
N GLY A 8 2.71 15.60 1.75
CA GLY A 8 2.63 16.85 0.99
C GLY A 8 2.29 16.55 -0.47
N ALA A 9 1.21 17.13 -0.96
CA ALA A 9 0.78 16.98 -2.35
C ALA A 9 0.43 18.36 -2.92
N ALA A 10 1.09 18.77 -3.99
CA ALA A 10 0.91 20.11 -4.60
C ALA A 10 1.04 21.26 -3.59
N GLY A 11 1.91 21.14 -2.57
CA GLY A 11 2.09 22.12 -1.51
C GLY A 11 1.04 22.10 -0.41
N VAL A 12 0.14 21.11 -0.39
CA VAL A 12 -0.95 20.98 0.59
C VAL A 12 -0.82 19.65 1.34
N PRO A 13 -1.14 19.61 2.64
CA PRO A 13 -1.26 18.33 3.34
C PRO A 13 -2.38 17.49 2.73
N ALA A 14 -2.11 16.23 2.45
CA ALA A 14 -3.05 15.30 1.85
C ALA A 14 -3.05 13.97 2.61
N LEU A 15 -4.19 13.29 2.61
CA LEU A 15 -4.30 11.94 3.15
C LEU A 15 -4.00 10.94 2.03
N TRP A 16 -3.05 10.06 2.28
CA TRP A 16 -2.67 8.97 1.40
C TRP A 16 -2.90 7.64 2.09
N TYR A 17 -3.66 6.73 1.47
CA TYR A 17 -3.86 5.41 2.04
C TYR A 17 -3.95 4.32 0.97
N ILE A 18 -3.66 3.10 1.39
CA ILE A 18 -3.78 1.89 0.56
C ILE A 18 -4.68 0.89 1.28
N LEU A 19 -5.70 0.44 0.60
CA LEU A 19 -6.58 -0.66 1.03
C LEU A 19 -6.25 -1.92 0.26
N LYS A 20 -6.42 -3.04 0.94
CA LYS A 20 -6.27 -4.38 0.39
C LYS A 20 -7.59 -5.13 0.59
N GLN A 21 -8.15 -5.66 -0.48
CA GLN A 21 -9.44 -6.35 -0.47
C GLN A 21 -9.34 -7.68 -1.22
N ASN A 22 -10.12 -8.66 -0.78
CA ASN A 22 -10.24 -9.92 -1.48
C ASN A 22 -10.92 -9.72 -2.84
N GLN A 23 -10.44 -10.46 -3.82
CA GLN A 23 -11.00 -10.51 -5.18
C GLN A 23 -11.54 -11.92 -5.46
N ALA A 24 -12.72 -12.01 -6.03
CA ALA A 24 -13.25 -13.29 -6.51
C ALA A 24 -12.70 -13.60 -7.92
N PRO A 25 -12.36 -14.86 -8.25
CA PRO A 25 -12.38 -16.04 -7.39
C PRO A 25 -11.16 -16.16 -6.47
N SER A 26 -10.09 -15.41 -6.73
CA SER A 26 -8.86 -15.44 -5.92
C SER A 26 -8.07 -14.16 -6.08
N GLY A 27 -7.12 -13.95 -5.17
CA GLY A 27 -6.21 -12.80 -5.21
C GLY A 27 -6.71 -11.59 -4.43
N MET A 28 -5.98 -10.49 -4.59
CA MET A 28 -6.24 -9.23 -3.89
C MET A 28 -6.34 -8.07 -4.87
N VAL A 29 -7.17 -7.10 -4.51
CA VAL A 29 -7.19 -5.76 -5.12
C VAL A 29 -6.53 -4.80 -4.15
N TYR A 30 -5.62 -3.99 -4.65
CA TYR A 30 -4.97 -2.93 -3.90
C TYR A 30 -5.46 -1.60 -4.44
N SER A 31 -6.09 -0.80 -3.57
CA SER A 31 -6.63 0.51 -3.90
C SER A 31 -5.82 1.58 -3.19
N GLY A 32 -5.11 2.40 -3.95
CA GLY A 32 -4.46 3.60 -3.44
C GLY A 32 -5.37 4.80 -3.60
N CYS A 33 -5.44 5.65 -2.58
CA CYS A 33 -6.25 6.85 -2.60
C CYS A 33 -5.49 8.02 -2.01
N LEU A 34 -5.49 9.13 -2.73
CA LEU A 34 -4.94 10.41 -2.28
C LEU A 34 -6.10 11.40 -2.19
N ILE A 35 -6.29 11.98 -1.01
CA ILE A 35 -7.33 12.97 -0.76
C ILE A 35 -6.68 14.31 -0.41
N LEU A 36 -6.94 15.33 -1.22
CA LEU A 36 -6.50 16.70 -0.97
C LEU A 36 -7.69 17.51 -0.49
N PRO A 37 -7.73 17.92 0.79
CA PRO A 37 -8.81 18.75 1.31
C PRO A 37 -8.58 20.22 0.97
N PHE A 38 -9.66 20.90 0.61
CA PHE A 38 -9.74 22.35 0.42
C PHE A 38 -10.86 22.92 1.30
N THR A 39 -11.00 24.23 1.35
CA THR A 39 -11.96 24.89 2.27
C THR A 39 -13.40 24.40 2.09
N ASN A 40 -13.87 24.27 0.84
CA ASN A 40 -15.25 23.90 0.52
C ASN A 40 -15.37 22.63 -0.32
N SER A 41 -14.26 21.95 -0.57
CA SER A 41 -14.23 20.77 -1.44
C SER A 41 -13.02 19.90 -1.13
N PHE A 42 -12.95 18.75 -1.77
CA PHE A 42 -11.76 17.93 -1.75
C PHE A 42 -11.55 17.31 -3.13
N PHE A 43 -10.30 17.04 -3.46
CA PHE A 43 -9.90 16.31 -4.65
C PHE A 43 -9.46 14.91 -4.26
N THR A 44 -9.92 13.92 -5.00
CA THR A 44 -9.54 12.52 -4.77
C THR A 44 -8.93 11.94 -6.03
N LEU A 45 -7.76 11.34 -5.88
CA LEU A 45 -7.12 10.52 -6.90
C LEU A 45 -7.08 9.08 -6.40
N GLN A 46 -7.65 8.16 -7.18
CA GLN A 46 -7.73 6.75 -6.81
C GLN A 46 -7.18 5.87 -7.92
N LEU A 47 -6.42 4.85 -7.54
CA LEU A 47 -5.91 3.82 -8.43
C LEU A 47 -6.17 2.45 -7.82
N MET A 48 -6.70 1.55 -8.63
CA MET A 48 -6.91 0.15 -8.25
C MET A 48 -6.03 -0.74 -9.11
N CYS A 49 -5.26 -1.61 -8.46
CA CYS A 49 -4.46 -2.63 -9.12
C CYS A 49 -4.84 -4.01 -8.58
N MET A 50 -5.06 -4.96 -9.49
CA MET A 50 -5.50 -6.32 -9.15
C MET A 50 -4.38 -7.32 -9.38
N GLU A 51 -4.32 -8.34 -8.53
CA GLU A 51 -3.50 -9.51 -8.83
C GLU A 51 -4.08 -10.25 -10.03
N THR A 52 -3.19 -10.71 -10.92
CA THR A 52 -3.55 -11.48 -12.11
C THR A 52 -2.67 -12.74 -12.21
N GLY A 53 -3.17 -13.76 -12.89
CA GLY A 53 -2.45 -15.03 -13.04
C GLY A 53 -2.40 -15.81 -11.72
N ILE A 54 -1.22 -16.28 -11.33
CA ILE A 54 -1.03 -16.97 -10.05
C ILE A 54 -0.98 -15.94 -8.93
N THR A 55 -1.93 -16.05 -7.99
CA THR A 55 -2.08 -15.11 -6.88
C THR A 55 -1.42 -15.61 -5.59
N GLY A 56 -1.09 -14.69 -4.68
CA GLY A 56 -0.52 -15.03 -3.39
C GLY A 56 0.98 -15.36 -3.40
N ILE A 57 1.67 -15.19 -4.52
CA ILE A 57 3.10 -15.54 -4.63
C ILE A 57 3.96 -14.64 -3.74
N ARG A 58 3.71 -13.34 -3.69
CA ARG A 58 4.46 -12.41 -2.85
C ARG A 58 4.39 -12.81 -1.39
N GLU A 59 3.19 -13.05 -0.91
CA GLU A 59 2.94 -13.45 0.47
C GLU A 59 3.65 -14.79 0.78
N ALA A 60 3.51 -15.78 -0.09
CA ALA A 60 4.11 -17.08 0.10
C ALA A 60 5.64 -17.00 0.16
N ILE A 61 6.28 -16.29 -0.75
CA ILE A 61 7.74 -16.17 -0.81
C ILE A 61 8.27 -15.40 0.38
N VAL A 62 7.65 -14.28 0.75
CA VAL A 62 8.09 -13.46 1.89
C VAL A 62 7.92 -14.21 3.19
N MET A 63 6.79 -14.87 3.39
CA MET A 63 6.53 -15.66 4.60
C MET A 63 7.49 -16.85 4.71
N ASP A 64 7.76 -17.53 3.62
CA ASP A 64 8.74 -18.62 3.59
C ASP A 64 10.14 -18.15 4.02
N ARG A 65 10.57 -16.99 3.57
CA ARG A 65 11.85 -16.40 3.99
C ARG A 65 11.89 -16.10 5.48
N PHE A 66 10.82 -15.57 6.03
CA PHE A 66 10.75 -15.31 7.47
C PHE A 66 10.84 -16.62 8.28
N ILE A 67 10.12 -17.65 7.86
CA ILE A 67 10.18 -18.97 8.51
C ILE A 67 11.60 -19.56 8.39
N ALA A 68 12.21 -19.48 7.22
CA ALA A 68 13.59 -19.95 7.00
C ALA A 68 14.62 -19.20 7.84
N SER A 69 14.36 -17.93 8.18
CA SER A 69 15.22 -17.13 9.06
C SER A 69 14.97 -17.35 10.55
N GLY A 70 14.05 -18.25 10.93
CA GLY A 70 13.77 -18.63 12.33
C GLY A 70 12.59 -17.91 12.97
N VAL A 71 11.82 -17.13 12.21
CA VAL A 71 10.62 -16.47 12.70
C VAL A 71 9.50 -17.52 12.88
N SER A 72 8.84 -17.52 14.03
CA SER A 72 7.75 -18.45 14.31
C SER A 72 6.45 -18.03 13.61
N ILE A 73 5.57 -19.01 13.35
CA ILE A 73 4.23 -18.74 12.79
C ILE A 73 3.43 -17.81 13.70
N ARG A 74 3.61 -17.91 15.02
CA ARG A 74 2.97 -17.04 16.00
C ARG A 74 3.40 -15.58 15.82
N GLU A 75 4.70 -15.31 15.68
CA GLU A 75 5.24 -13.97 15.45
C GLU A 75 4.72 -13.37 14.13
N LEU A 76 4.61 -14.18 13.08
CA LEU A 76 4.05 -13.76 11.80
C LEU A 76 2.57 -13.38 11.94
N SER A 77 1.78 -14.18 12.65
CA SER A 77 0.36 -13.91 12.93
C SER A 77 0.16 -12.61 13.72
N GLU A 78 0.93 -12.40 14.77
CA GLU A 78 0.87 -11.20 15.59
C GLU A 78 1.26 -9.94 14.81
N SER A 79 2.26 -10.03 13.94
CA SER A 79 2.70 -8.93 13.08
C SER A 79 1.64 -8.53 12.08
N ALA A 80 0.88 -9.47 11.53
CA ALA A 80 -0.15 -9.21 10.53
C ALA A 80 -1.33 -8.38 11.09
N THR A 81 -1.54 -8.38 12.41
CA THR A 81 -2.65 -7.67 13.05
C THR A 81 -2.26 -6.30 13.61
N ARG A 82 -0.99 -5.95 13.62
CA ARG A 82 -0.53 -4.66 14.16
C ARG A 82 -0.67 -3.54 13.14
N PHE A 83 -1.19 -2.43 13.64
CA PHE A 83 -1.30 -1.18 12.88
C PHE A 83 -0.83 -0.03 13.78
N GLU A 84 0.27 0.62 13.41
CA GLU A 84 0.89 1.70 14.15
C GLU A 84 1.36 2.80 13.20
N HIS A 85 1.12 4.07 13.56
CA HIS A 85 1.55 5.23 12.77
C HIS A 85 1.16 5.18 11.29
N GLY A 86 -0.06 4.76 11.02
CA GLY A 86 -0.59 4.76 9.68
C GLY A 86 -0.10 3.62 8.78
N THR A 87 0.78 2.76 9.27
CA THR A 87 1.30 1.62 8.51
C THR A 87 0.98 0.33 9.24
N ALA A 88 0.58 -0.71 8.53
CA ALA A 88 0.48 -2.05 9.09
C ALA A 88 1.86 -2.49 9.52
N LYS A 89 2.17 -2.34 10.80
CA LYS A 89 3.47 -2.68 11.35
C LYS A 89 3.45 -4.06 11.98
N GLY A 90 3.77 -5.01 11.16
CA GLY A 90 4.47 -6.17 11.63
C GLY A 90 5.89 -6.08 11.05
N HIS A 91 6.88 -6.40 11.83
CA HIS A 91 8.25 -6.57 11.33
C HIS A 91 8.34 -7.59 10.21
N TYR A 92 7.30 -8.39 10.01
CA TYR A 92 7.24 -9.54 9.12
C TYR A 92 6.05 -9.49 8.17
N SER A 93 5.62 -8.30 7.76
CA SER A 93 4.50 -8.18 6.82
C SER A 93 4.98 -8.36 5.38
N PRO A 94 4.34 -9.22 4.57
CA PRO A 94 4.62 -9.30 3.14
C PRO A 94 4.20 -8.03 2.39
N ASP A 95 3.38 -7.20 2.98
CA ASP A 95 2.95 -5.92 2.41
C ASP A 95 3.93 -4.77 2.70
N ALA A 96 5.01 -5.01 3.41
CA ALA A 96 6.01 -3.99 3.71
C ALA A 96 6.67 -3.44 2.44
N PRO A 97 6.95 -2.13 2.36
CA PRO A 97 7.54 -1.50 1.17
C PRO A 97 8.91 -2.07 0.76
N GLU A 98 9.67 -2.59 1.70
CA GLU A 98 10.99 -3.16 1.47
C GLU A 98 10.98 -4.36 0.51
N HIS A 99 9.82 -5.04 0.37
CA HIS A 99 9.67 -6.18 -0.54
C HIS A 99 9.30 -5.76 -1.97
N ASP A 100 8.98 -4.50 -2.20
CA ASP A 100 8.55 -4.02 -3.53
C ASP A 100 9.61 -4.24 -4.60
N VAL A 101 10.90 -4.10 -4.24
CA VAL A 101 12.01 -4.25 -5.18
C VAL A 101 12.11 -5.67 -5.77
N GLN A 102 11.68 -6.67 -5.03
CA GLN A 102 11.67 -8.08 -5.48
C GLN A 102 10.41 -8.43 -6.27
N PHE A 103 9.37 -7.64 -6.12
CA PHE A 103 8.08 -7.85 -6.78
C PHE A 103 7.62 -6.58 -7.49
N PRO A 104 8.38 -6.08 -8.48
CA PRO A 104 8.10 -4.76 -9.09
C PRO A 104 6.77 -4.71 -9.85
N ASN A 105 6.29 -5.85 -10.32
CA ASN A 105 5.03 -5.94 -11.06
C ASN A 105 3.83 -6.34 -10.19
N HIS A 106 4.05 -6.59 -8.92
CA HIS A 106 2.97 -6.87 -7.98
C HIS A 106 2.07 -5.62 -7.85
N PRO A 107 0.74 -5.78 -7.75
CA PRO A 107 -0.19 -4.64 -7.67
C PRO A 107 0.16 -3.62 -6.59
N LEU A 108 0.55 -4.05 -5.41
CA LEU A 108 0.94 -3.17 -4.31
C LEU A 108 2.18 -2.31 -4.66
N SER A 109 3.19 -2.93 -5.27
CA SER A 109 4.40 -2.22 -5.72
C SER A 109 4.06 -1.20 -6.80
N ARG A 110 3.14 -1.54 -7.70
CA ARG A 110 2.67 -0.66 -8.77
C ARG A 110 1.88 0.53 -8.21
N VAL A 111 1.00 0.31 -7.24
CA VAL A 111 0.25 1.39 -6.58
C VAL A 111 1.21 2.37 -5.92
N ARG A 112 2.18 1.89 -5.14
CA ARG A 112 3.18 2.74 -4.48
C ARG A 112 4.02 3.54 -5.47
N ARG A 113 4.49 2.90 -6.53
CA ARG A 113 5.28 3.56 -7.58
C ARG A 113 4.49 4.65 -8.29
N TYR A 114 3.25 4.36 -8.66
CA TYR A 114 2.37 5.32 -9.32
C TYR A 114 2.17 6.57 -8.47
N PHE A 115 1.83 6.42 -7.20
CA PHE A 115 1.60 7.59 -6.34
C PHE A 115 2.87 8.35 -6.01
N ARG A 116 4.00 7.68 -5.86
CA ARG A 116 5.30 8.35 -5.73
C ARG A 116 5.59 9.23 -6.94
N ASP A 117 5.35 8.73 -8.13
CA ASP A 117 5.59 9.48 -9.38
C ASP A 117 4.59 10.64 -9.52
N VAL A 118 3.32 10.41 -9.22
CA VAL A 118 2.29 11.46 -9.24
C VAL A 118 2.59 12.56 -8.25
N LEU A 119 2.95 12.22 -7.02
CA LEU A 119 3.26 13.22 -5.98
C LEU A 119 4.44 14.11 -6.36
N SER A 120 5.38 13.61 -7.15
CA SER A 120 6.54 14.39 -7.62
C SER A 120 6.19 15.43 -8.67
N VAL A 121 5.07 15.28 -9.38
CA VAL A 121 4.68 16.13 -10.51
C VAL A 121 3.32 16.80 -10.35
N LEU A 122 2.56 16.45 -9.31
CA LEU A 122 1.22 16.95 -9.08
C LEU A 122 1.22 18.46 -8.84
N SER A 123 0.42 19.18 -9.61
CA SER A 123 0.13 20.59 -9.37
C SER A 123 -1.37 20.86 -9.52
N ILE A 124 -1.88 21.77 -8.70
CA ILE A 124 -3.29 22.14 -8.71
C ILE A 124 -3.37 23.65 -8.85
N LYS A 125 -4.17 24.13 -9.78
CA LYS A 125 -4.35 25.55 -10.07
C LYS A 125 -5.81 25.97 -9.84
N GLY A 126 -6.00 27.14 -9.24
CA GLY A 126 -7.32 27.76 -9.13
C GLY A 126 -8.24 27.18 -8.05
N VAL A 127 -7.72 26.41 -7.12
CA VAL A 127 -8.51 25.73 -6.06
C VAL A 127 -7.85 25.96 -4.70
N TYR A 128 -7.81 27.19 -4.29
CA TYR A 128 -7.21 27.59 -3.03
C TYR A 128 -8.23 28.19 -2.06
#